data_65705bf39368d79c4122983c5235ee3f
#
_entry.id   65705bf39368d79c4122983c5235ee3f
#
_cell.length_a   1.000
_cell.length_b   1.000
_cell.length_c   1.000
_cell.angle_alpha   90.00
_cell.angle_beta   90.00
_cell.angle_gamma   90.00
#
_symmetry.space_group_name_H-M   'P 1'
#
loop_
_entity.id
_entity.type
_entity.pdbx_description
1 polymer ?
#
loop_
_entity_poly.entity_id
_entity_poly.type
_entity_poly.pdbx_seq_one_letter_code
_entity_poly.pdbx_strand_id
1 'polypeptide(L)'
;MRLKILTLVVATGFLTASVAVAKEGPRPGAPADGAPTACKPVRPLILKGTFLSGGTDSFQMEVRKANRHGRALRGTREIKVNAQTKFRRAGNAATLSSLQGNDRLHVKVRACKRAQVLNMELMARRVVAHTPESS
;
A
#
# COMPACT_ATOMS: atom_id res chain seq x y z
N MET A 1 -1.12 49.11 47.50
CA MET A 1 -1.29 47.77 48.10
C MET A 1 -0.49 46.76 47.33
N ARG A 2 0.55 46.23 47.94
CA ARG A 2 1.47 45.27 47.30
C ARG A 2 1.12 43.87 47.83
N LEU A 3 0.56 43.05 46.96
CA LEU A 3 0.24 41.67 47.30
C LEU A 3 1.50 40.81 47.03
N LYS A 4 2.09 40.27 48.08
CA LYS A 4 3.22 39.35 48.03
C LYS A 4 2.64 37.94 47.87
N ILE A 5 2.83 37.33 46.69
CA ILE A 5 2.53 35.94 46.47
C ILE A 5 3.70 35.08 46.93
N LEU A 6 3.42 34.27 47.93
CA LEU A 6 4.37 33.32 48.53
C LEU A 6 4.36 32.06 47.64
N THR A 7 5.45 31.78 46.95
CA THR A 7 5.58 30.59 46.12
C THR A 7 6.08 29.43 47.00
N LEU A 8 5.22 28.45 47.20
CA LEU A 8 5.55 27.19 47.91
C LEU A 8 6.14 26.22 46.89
N VAL A 9 7.44 25.93 47.04
CA VAL A 9 8.13 24.91 46.23
C VAL A 9 7.98 23.57 46.95
N VAL A 10 7.17 22.69 46.37
CA VAL A 10 7.07 21.28 46.81
C VAL A 10 8.04 20.48 45.96
N ALA A 11 9.14 20.04 46.56
CA ALA A 11 10.07 19.11 45.95
C ALA A 11 9.56 17.69 46.13
N THR A 12 8.95 17.14 45.09
CA THR A 12 8.58 15.72 45.01
C THR A 12 9.74 14.97 44.37
N GLY A 13 10.46 14.20 45.20
CA GLY A 13 11.50 13.29 44.75
C GLY A 13 10.90 12.11 44.00
N PHE A 14 11.22 11.99 42.71
CA PHE A 14 10.90 10.79 41.91
C PHE A 14 12.00 9.75 42.13
N LEU A 15 11.66 8.66 42.83
CA LEU A 15 12.42 7.43 42.77
C LEU A 15 12.27 6.82 41.40
N THR A 16 13.27 6.95 40.54
CA THR A 16 13.34 6.22 39.28
C THR A 16 13.72 4.77 39.55
N ALA A 17 12.77 3.90 39.62
CA ALA A 17 13.00 2.47 39.52
C ALA A 17 13.44 2.17 38.05
N SER A 18 14.73 1.93 37.87
CA SER A 18 15.27 1.44 36.61
C SER A 18 14.79 0.00 36.39
N VAL A 19 13.72 -0.16 35.66
CA VAL A 19 13.36 -1.45 35.13
C VAL A 19 14.33 -1.75 33.99
N ALA A 20 15.26 -2.65 34.22
CA ALA A 20 16.10 -3.21 33.18
C ALA A 20 15.17 -4.04 32.26
N VAL A 21 14.69 -3.45 31.18
CA VAL A 21 14.05 -4.17 30.09
C VAL A 21 15.14 -4.99 29.42
N ALA A 22 15.18 -6.28 29.70
CA ALA A 22 15.98 -7.22 28.96
C ALA A 22 15.49 -7.15 27.50
N LYS A 23 16.33 -6.58 26.63
CA LYS A 23 16.13 -6.52 25.21
C LYS A 23 16.32 -7.94 24.67
N GLU A 24 15.27 -8.75 24.75
CA GLU A 24 15.25 -10.00 24.00
C GLU A 24 15.27 -9.63 22.52
N GLY A 25 16.42 -9.78 21.90
CA GLY A 25 16.55 -9.65 20.45
C GLY A 25 15.63 -10.66 19.77
N PRO A 26 15.07 -10.34 18.59
CA PRO A 26 14.22 -11.25 17.87
C PRO A 26 14.99 -12.55 17.61
N ARG A 27 14.48 -13.66 18.11
CA ARG A 27 15.02 -14.99 17.78
C ARG A 27 14.92 -15.19 16.28
N PRO A 28 16.02 -15.59 15.59
CA PRO A 28 15.94 -15.93 14.18
C PRO A 28 14.99 -17.11 14.02
N GLY A 29 13.86 -16.90 13.36
CA GLY A 29 12.86 -17.94 13.07
C GLY A 29 11.49 -17.78 13.73
N ALA A 30 11.28 -16.83 14.66
CA ALA A 30 9.95 -16.53 15.16
C ALA A 30 9.21 -15.63 14.15
N PRO A 31 7.98 -15.98 13.69
CA PRO A 31 7.18 -15.07 12.91
C PRO A 31 6.86 -13.87 13.81
N ALA A 32 7.20 -12.65 13.38
CA ALA A 32 6.79 -11.45 14.06
C ALA A 32 5.27 -11.37 13.95
N ASP A 33 4.58 -11.47 15.09
CA ASP A 33 3.13 -11.32 15.16
C ASP A 33 2.76 -9.93 14.61
N GLY A 34 1.99 -9.91 13.51
CA GLY A 34 1.46 -8.69 12.90
C GLY A 34 2.27 -8.08 11.76
N ALA A 35 3.48 -8.54 11.44
CA ALA A 35 4.11 -8.16 10.19
C ALA A 35 3.47 -8.97 9.05
N PRO A 36 3.04 -8.32 7.93
CA PRO A 36 2.64 -9.08 6.75
C PRO A 36 3.83 -9.96 6.38
N THR A 37 3.65 -11.26 6.48
CA THR A 37 4.67 -12.26 6.13
C THR A 37 5.22 -11.85 4.77
N ALA A 38 6.49 -11.43 4.73
CA ALA A 38 7.13 -10.99 3.49
C ALA A 38 7.10 -12.16 2.52
N CYS A 39 6.04 -12.24 1.74
CA CYS A 39 5.87 -13.30 0.78
C CYS A 39 6.91 -13.10 -0.32
N LYS A 40 7.65 -14.13 -0.64
CA LYS A 40 8.53 -14.10 -1.81
C LYS A 40 7.66 -13.85 -3.05
N PRO A 41 7.79 -12.69 -3.71
CA PRO A 41 7.02 -12.40 -4.92
C PRO A 41 7.52 -13.35 -6.01
N VAL A 42 6.65 -14.19 -6.51
CA VAL A 42 7.07 -15.25 -7.42
C VAL A 42 6.90 -14.86 -8.86
N ARG A 43 5.84 -14.16 -9.17
CA ARG A 43 5.58 -13.72 -10.55
C ARG A 43 4.72 -12.47 -10.54
N PRO A 44 4.96 -11.53 -11.45
CA PRO A 44 4.10 -10.38 -11.59
C PRO A 44 2.73 -10.83 -12.13
N LEU A 45 1.68 -10.41 -11.47
CA LEU A 45 0.35 -10.42 -12.06
C LEU A 45 0.28 -9.27 -13.05
N ILE A 46 -0.21 -9.56 -14.24
CA ILE A 46 -0.43 -8.54 -15.27
C ILE A 46 -1.93 -8.47 -15.50
N LEU A 47 -2.49 -7.32 -15.18
CA LEU A 47 -3.91 -7.02 -15.35
C LEU A 47 -4.08 -5.98 -16.44
N LYS A 48 -5.02 -6.19 -17.34
CA LYS A 48 -5.38 -5.23 -18.38
C LYS A 48 -6.89 -4.95 -18.29
N GLY A 49 -7.24 -3.69 -18.36
CA GLY A 49 -8.65 -3.29 -18.22
C GLY A 49 -8.84 -1.79 -18.37
N THR A 50 -9.91 -1.30 -17.81
CA THR A 50 -10.33 0.09 -17.91
C THR A 50 -10.33 0.74 -16.53
N PHE A 51 -9.85 1.97 -16.42
CA PHE A 51 -9.92 2.77 -15.21
C PHE A 51 -11.37 3.18 -14.95
N LEU A 52 -11.83 3.02 -13.72
CA LEU A 52 -13.18 3.41 -13.29
C LEU A 52 -13.13 4.66 -12.40
N SER A 53 -12.41 4.59 -11.30
CA SER A 53 -12.29 5.69 -10.33
C SER A 53 -10.99 5.60 -9.57
N GLY A 54 -10.52 6.73 -9.05
CA GLY A 54 -9.32 6.81 -8.22
C GLY A 54 -9.60 7.45 -6.86
N GLY A 55 -8.93 6.97 -5.84
CA GLY A 55 -8.86 7.54 -4.50
C GLY A 55 -7.48 8.13 -4.22
N THR A 56 -7.12 8.24 -2.95
CA THR A 56 -5.82 8.80 -2.53
C THR A 56 -4.70 7.78 -2.69
N ASP A 57 -4.94 6.54 -2.31
CA ASP A 57 -3.96 5.45 -2.24
C ASP A 57 -4.41 4.16 -2.94
N SER A 58 -5.54 4.23 -3.65
CA SER A 58 -6.08 3.13 -4.41
C SER A 58 -6.88 3.62 -5.62
N PHE A 59 -7.13 2.73 -6.56
CA PHE A 59 -8.04 2.97 -7.68
C PHE A 59 -8.81 1.71 -8.01
N GLN A 60 -9.98 1.89 -8.62
CA GLN A 60 -10.79 0.81 -9.14
C GLN A 60 -10.61 0.68 -10.65
N MET A 61 -10.49 -0.55 -11.10
CA MET A 61 -10.45 -0.87 -12.53
C MET A 61 -11.32 -2.07 -12.84
N GLU A 62 -11.87 -2.09 -14.04
CA GLU A 62 -12.49 -3.28 -14.60
C GLU A 62 -11.42 -4.12 -15.30
N VAL A 63 -11.09 -5.26 -14.72
CA VAL A 63 -10.10 -6.19 -15.29
C VAL A 63 -10.76 -7.04 -16.37
N ARG A 64 -10.41 -6.79 -17.63
CA ARG A 64 -10.93 -7.54 -18.78
C ARG A 64 -10.03 -8.70 -19.16
N LYS A 65 -8.72 -8.52 -19.08
CA LYS A 65 -7.71 -9.54 -19.38
C LYS A 65 -6.67 -9.60 -18.27
N ALA A 66 -6.21 -10.80 -17.97
CA ALA A 66 -5.12 -11.02 -17.04
C ALA A 66 -4.24 -12.16 -17.56
N ASN A 67 -2.98 -12.18 -17.08
CA ASN A 67 -2.10 -13.31 -17.37
C ASN A 67 -2.62 -14.57 -16.66
N ARG A 68 -1.99 -15.72 -16.95
CA ARG A 68 -2.38 -17.04 -16.42
C ARG A 68 -2.65 -17.04 -14.91
N HIS A 69 -1.87 -16.29 -14.13
CA HIS A 69 -1.97 -16.27 -12.68
C HIS A 69 -3.05 -15.32 -12.14
N GLY A 70 -3.52 -14.38 -12.95
CA GLY A 70 -4.51 -13.39 -12.58
C GLY A 70 -5.91 -13.63 -13.15
N ARG A 71 -6.17 -14.77 -13.80
CA ARG A 71 -7.46 -15.04 -14.46
C ARG A 71 -8.66 -14.92 -13.54
N ALA A 72 -8.50 -15.31 -12.27
CA ALA A 72 -9.55 -15.21 -11.25
C ALA A 72 -9.86 -13.76 -10.84
N LEU A 73 -9.03 -12.77 -11.23
CA LEU A 73 -9.21 -11.36 -10.89
C LEU A 73 -10.03 -10.59 -11.92
N ARG A 74 -10.64 -11.23 -12.91
CA ARG A 74 -11.51 -10.55 -13.86
C ARG A 74 -12.70 -9.89 -13.16
N GLY A 75 -13.17 -8.79 -13.70
CA GLY A 75 -14.23 -7.95 -13.14
C GLY A 75 -13.67 -6.73 -12.41
N THR A 76 -14.50 -6.02 -11.67
CA THR A 76 -14.10 -4.83 -10.93
C THR A 76 -13.18 -5.19 -9.75
N ARG A 77 -12.02 -4.55 -9.70
CA ARG A 77 -11.02 -4.74 -8.64
C ARG A 77 -10.48 -3.42 -8.15
N GLU A 78 -10.27 -3.37 -6.84
CA GLU A 78 -9.52 -2.29 -6.21
C GLU A 78 -8.04 -2.65 -6.21
N ILE A 79 -7.22 -1.71 -6.64
CA ILE A 79 -5.77 -1.83 -6.72
C ILE A 79 -5.16 -0.75 -5.83
N LYS A 80 -4.42 -1.15 -4.83
CA LYS A 80 -3.70 -0.21 -3.96
C LYS A 80 -2.40 0.25 -4.60
N VAL A 81 -2.02 1.46 -4.26
CA VAL A 81 -0.79 2.10 -4.72
C VAL A 81 -0.02 2.67 -3.54
N ASN A 82 1.26 2.84 -3.71
CA ASN A 82 2.14 3.47 -2.72
C ASN A 82 3.17 4.36 -3.41
N ALA A 83 4.04 5.00 -2.63
CA ALA A 83 5.09 5.88 -3.14
C ALA A 83 6.06 5.21 -4.14
N GLN A 84 6.15 3.87 -4.13
CA GLN A 84 7.00 3.11 -5.06
C GLN A 84 6.27 2.73 -6.35
N THR A 85 4.97 2.96 -6.44
CA THR A 85 4.19 2.67 -7.64
C THR A 85 4.57 3.65 -8.74
N LYS A 86 4.98 3.12 -9.89
CA LYS A 86 5.35 3.94 -11.04
C LYS A 86 4.16 4.08 -11.99
N PHE A 87 3.76 5.31 -12.25
CA PHE A 87 2.70 5.63 -13.20
C PHE A 87 3.26 6.17 -14.50
N ARG A 88 2.67 5.76 -15.62
CA ARG A 88 2.86 6.36 -16.93
C ARG A 88 1.52 6.52 -17.63
N ARG A 89 1.35 7.63 -18.34
CA ARG A 89 0.18 7.89 -19.19
C ARG A 89 0.64 8.40 -20.54
N ALA A 90 0.17 7.77 -21.61
CA ALA A 90 0.59 8.13 -22.99
C ALA A 90 2.11 8.26 -23.18
N GLY A 91 2.88 7.35 -22.52
CA GLY A 91 4.35 7.34 -22.59
C GLY A 91 5.07 8.25 -21.58
N ASN A 92 4.39 9.23 -20.99
CA ASN A 92 4.96 10.19 -20.05
C ASN A 92 4.83 9.73 -18.60
N ALA A 93 5.67 10.27 -17.70
CA ALA A 93 5.50 10.10 -16.27
C ALA A 93 4.15 10.70 -15.83
N ALA A 94 3.46 10.02 -14.93
CA ALA A 94 2.12 10.38 -14.51
C ALA A 94 1.94 10.14 -13.00
N THR A 95 0.81 10.55 -12.48
CA THR A 95 0.36 10.30 -11.09
C THR A 95 -1.00 9.62 -11.11
N LEU A 96 -1.43 9.13 -9.95
CA LEU A 96 -2.76 8.53 -9.83
C LEU A 96 -3.87 9.53 -10.23
N SER A 97 -3.73 10.79 -9.82
CA SER A 97 -4.70 11.87 -10.11
C SER A 97 -4.77 12.26 -11.60
N SER A 98 -3.77 11.89 -12.39
CA SER A 98 -3.78 12.16 -13.84
C SER A 98 -4.51 11.11 -14.67
N LEU A 99 -4.93 10.00 -14.05
CA LEU A 99 -5.73 8.97 -14.71
C LEU A 99 -7.16 9.46 -14.93
N GLN A 100 -7.72 9.14 -16.08
CA GLN A 100 -9.07 9.55 -16.48
C GLN A 100 -9.98 8.34 -16.66
N GLY A 101 -11.28 8.56 -16.48
CA GLY A 101 -12.27 7.53 -16.78
C GLY A 101 -12.10 6.99 -18.19
N ASN A 102 -12.25 5.68 -18.33
CA ASN A 102 -12.06 4.94 -19.59
C ASN A 102 -10.61 4.80 -20.10
N ASP A 103 -9.59 5.34 -19.37
CA ASP A 103 -8.20 5.03 -19.72
C ASP A 103 -7.98 3.51 -19.73
N ARG A 104 -7.32 3.00 -20.76
CA ARG A 104 -6.93 1.60 -20.82
C ARG A 104 -5.70 1.38 -19.95
N LEU A 105 -5.84 0.57 -18.91
CA LEU A 105 -4.79 0.29 -17.96
C LEU A 105 -4.08 -1.03 -18.23
N HIS A 106 -2.77 -1.00 -18.07
CA HIS A 106 -1.90 -2.16 -17.98
C HIS A 106 -1.17 -2.11 -16.64
N VAL A 107 -1.60 -2.93 -15.69
CA VAL A 107 -1.14 -2.89 -14.30
C VAL A 107 -0.29 -4.12 -14.00
N LYS A 108 0.91 -3.89 -13.50
CA LYS A 108 1.76 -4.91 -12.88
C LYS A 108 1.55 -4.90 -11.38
N VAL A 109 1.06 -6.01 -10.83
CA VAL A 109 0.81 -6.21 -9.40
C VAL A 109 1.80 -7.25 -8.87
N ARG A 110 2.24 -7.09 -7.62
CA ARG A 110 2.97 -8.12 -6.91
C ARG A 110 2.00 -9.15 -6.36
N ALA A 111 2.31 -10.42 -6.53
CA ALA A 111 1.57 -11.51 -5.93
C ALA A 111 2.50 -12.50 -5.22
N CYS A 112 2.01 -13.04 -4.12
CA CYS A 112 2.68 -14.11 -3.39
C CYS A 112 2.38 -15.47 -4.03
N LYS A 113 3.33 -16.41 -3.95
CA LYS A 113 3.21 -17.73 -4.57
C LYS A 113 2.03 -18.56 -4.06
N ARG A 114 1.65 -18.38 -2.80
CA ARG A 114 0.66 -19.22 -2.11
C ARG A 114 -0.61 -18.48 -1.69
N ALA A 115 -0.68 -17.17 -1.89
CA ALA A 115 -1.88 -16.43 -1.55
C ALA A 115 -3.01 -16.80 -2.51
N GLN A 116 -4.17 -17.05 -1.96
CA GLN A 116 -5.39 -17.09 -2.77
C GLN A 116 -5.58 -15.71 -3.37
N VAL A 117 -5.34 -15.59 -4.66
CA VAL A 117 -5.30 -14.32 -5.39
C VAL A 117 -6.58 -13.49 -5.21
N LEU A 118 -7.71 -14.15 -4.94
CA LEU A 118 -9.00 -13.50 -4.70
C LEU A 118 -9.09 -12.72 -3.38
N ASN A 119 -8.37 -13.17 -2.34
CA ASN A 119 -8.41 -12.59 -1.00
C ASN A 119 -7.17 -11.73 -0.70
N MET A 120 -6.36 -11.48 -1.70
CA MET A 120 -5.11 -10.78 -1.56
C MET A 120 -5.29 -9.29 -1.86
N GLU A 121 -4.66 -8.47 -1.03
CA GLU A 121 -4.51 -7.06 -1.33
C GLU A 121 -3.62 -6.87 -2.56
N LEU A 122 -4.17 -6.23 -3.59
CA LEU A 122 -3.50 -6.03 -4.87
C LEU A 122 -2.69 -4.73 -4.83
N MET A 123 -1.38 -4.82 -4.65
CA MET A 123 -0.48 -3.66 -4.64
C MET A 123 0.15 -3.47 -6.03
N ALA A 124 -0.14 -2.36 -6.67
CA ALA A 124 0.43 -2.03 -7.96
C ALA A 124 1.91 -1.67 -7.83
N ARG A 125 2.72 -2.20 -8.72
CA ARG A 125 4.12 -1.81 -8.88
C ARG A 125 4.32 -0.85 -10.04
N ARG A 126 3.57 -1.04 -11.10
CA ARG A 126 3.59 -0.19 -12.29
C ARG A 126 2.21 -0.12 -12.90
N VAL A 127 1.80 1.08 -13.23
CA VAL A 127 0.56 1.37 -13.94
C VAL A 127 0.91 2.11 -15.22
N VAL A 128 0.48 1.58 -16.35
CA VAL A 128 0.60 2.23 -17.65
C VAL A 128 -0.81 2.47 -18.16
N ALA A 129 -1.14 3.73 -18.36
CA ALA A 129 -2.42 4.15 -18.90
C ALA A 129 -2.26 4.62 -20.35
N HIS A 130 -3.17 4.21 -21.18
CA HIS A 130 -3.35 4.69 -22.55
C HIS A 130 -4.68 5.42 -22.61
N THR A 131 -4.70 6.56 -23.28
CA THR A 131 -5.94 7.27 -23.58
C THR A 131 -6.87 6.34 -24.38
N PRO A 132 -8.18 6.41 -24.15
CA PRO A 132 -9.11 5.68 -25.01
C PRO A 132 -8.93 6.15 -26.45
N GLU A 133 -8.87 5.21 -27.38
CA GLU A 133 -8.93 5.57 -28.80
C GLU A 133 -10.30 6.21 -29.04
N SER A 134 -10.31 7.46 -29.47
CA SER A 134 -11.50 8.11 -30.02
C SER A 134 -11.87 7.37 -31.31
N SER A 135 -12.99 6.68 -31.27
CA SER A 135 -13.59 6.06 -32.44
C SER A 135 -14.23 7.13 -33.29
#